data_684be6f771fbb394567ce981b5b045d3
#
_entry.id   684be6f771fbb394567ce981b5b045d3
#
_cell.length_a   1.000
_cell.length_b   1.000
_cell.length_c   1.000
_cell.angle_alpha   90.00
_cell.angle_beta   90.00
_cell.angle_gamma   90.00
#
_symmetry.space_group_name_H-M   'P 1'
#
loop_
_entity.id
_entity.type
_entity.pdbx_description
1 polymer ?
#
loop_
_entity_poly.entity_id
_entity_poly.type
_entity_poly.pdbx_seq_one_letter_code
_entity_poly.pdbx_strand_id
1 'polypeptide(L)'
;RNAQIEGDVPEGMRTLLVEDLTTDGGSKVQFAKALRNAGAVVNHAFVVFYYGVFPGAQHTLAELDVSLHSLCTWWDVLEACSTRPYFSEEASAEVRRFLENPCGWSARHGGVASLEEAAAFKANKDK
;
A
#
# COMPACT_ATOMS: atom_id res chain seq x y z
N ARG A 1 -21.86 2.48 18.66
CA ARG A 1 -20.55 1.77 18.62
C ARG A 1 -20.34 1.33 17.18
N ASN A 2 -19.52 2.02 16.43
CA ASN A 2 -19.02 1.48 15.18
C ASN A 2 -18.04 0.35 15.57
N ALA A 3 -18.50 -0.89 15.52
CA ALA A 3 -17.64 -2.04 15.71
C ALA A 3 -16.71 -2.13 14.50
N GLN A 4 -15.48 -1.68 14.63
CA GLN A 4 -14.43 -1.81 13.61
C GLN A 4 -13.78 -3.20 13.64
N ILE A 5 -14.12 -4.02 14.64
CA ILE A 5 -13.55 -5.34 14.89
C ILE A 5 -14.70 -6.31 15.12
N GLU A 6 -14.69 -7.43 14.39
CA GLU A 6 -15.51 -8.60 14.64
C GLU A 6 -14.63 -9.69 15.23
N GLY A 7 -15.12 -10.36 16.28
CA GLY A 7 -14.40 -11.40 16.99
C GLY A 7 -13.88 -10.95 18.36
N ASP A 8 -13.14 -11.84 19.00
CA ASP A 8 -12.57 -11.64 20.33
C ASP A 8 -11.06 -11.34 20.21
N VAL A 9 -10.65 -10.24 20.84
CA VAL A 9 -9.25 -9.80 20.87
C VAL A 9 -8.83 -9.65 22.32
N PRO A 10 -8.29 -10.73 22.95
CA PRO A 10 -7.79 -10.67 24.31
C PRO A 10 -6.70 -9.62 24.48
N GLU A 11 -6.68 -8.96 25.63
CA GLU A 11 -5.66 -7.99 26.00
C GLU A 11 -4.25 -8.56 25.86
N GLY A 12 -3.35 -7.82 25.20
CA GLY A 12 -1.97 -8.24 24.97
C GLY A 12 -1.78 -9.31 23.89
N MET A 13 -2.84 -9.73 23.17
CA MET A 13 -2.72 -10.70 22.09
C MET A 13 -1.81 -10.19 20.99
N ARG A 14 -0.77 -10.95 20.63
CA ARG A 14 0.09 -10.68 19.48
C ARG A 14 -0.66 -11.00 18.20
N THR A 15 -0.88 -9.97 17.37
CA THR A 15 -1.72 -10.04 16.17
C THR A 15 -0.91 -9.65 14.94
N LEU A 16 -1.00 -10.46 13.89
CA LEU A 16 -0.52 -10.15 12.55
C LEU A 16 -1.68 -9.55 11.73
N LEU A 17 -1.49 -8.33 11.21
CA LEU A 17 -2.42 -7.75 10.25
C LEU A 17 -2.17 -8.36 8.87
N VAL A 18 -3.16 -9.05 8.30
CA VAL A 18 -3.06 -9.70 6.98
C VAL A 18 -4.07 -9.11 6.03
N GLU A 19 -3.61 -8.69 4.85
CA GLU A 19 -4.46 -8.16 3.78
C GLU A 19 -3.96 -8.57 2.39
N ASP A 20 -4.78 -8.34 1.38
CA ASP A 20 -4.48 -8.66 -0.02
C ASP A 20 -3.49 -7.66 -0.64
N LEU A 21 -3.71 -6.37 -0.43
CA LEU A 21 -3.04 -5.29 -1.17
C LEU A 21 -2.69 -4.11 -0.27
N THR A 22 -1.55 -3.47 -0.55
CA THR A 22 -1.28 -2.09 -0.08
C THR A 22 -0.64 -1.23 -1.16
N THR A 23 -1.07 0.03 -1.22
CA THR A 23 -0.50 1.08 -2.08
C THR A 23 0.29 2.09 -1.24
N ASP A 24 -0.40 2.96 -0.51
CA ASP A 24 0.15 4.04 0.33
C ASP A 24 0.19 3.72 1.84
N GLY A 25 -0.37 2.58 2.25
CA GLY A 25 -0.38 2.11 3.64
C GLY A 25 -1.45 2.75 4.53
N GLY A 26 -2.25 3.69 4.04
CA GLY A 26 -3.19 4.46 4.86
C GLY A 26 -4.23 3.61 5.59
N SER A 27 -4.83 2.61 4.92
CA SER A 27 -5.79 1.69 5.55
C SER A 27 -5.14 0.83 6.64
N LYS A 28 -3.88 0.38 6.43
CA LYS A 28 -3.13 -0.44 7.41
C LYS A 28 -2.88 0.31 8.70
N VAL A 29 -2.61 1.61 8.62
CA VAL A 29 -2.48 2.50 9.79
C VAL A 29 -3.77 2.50 10.61
N GLN A 30 -4.93 2.63 9.95
CA GLN A 30 -6.22 2.64 10.63
C GLN A 30 -6.52 1.30 11.29
N PHE A 31 -6.27 0.19 10.60
CA PHE A 31 -6.48 -1.15 11.14
C PHE A 31 -5.54 -1.47 12.31
N ALA A 32 -4.25 -1.12 12.20
CA ALA A 32 -3.30 -1.29 13.29
C ALA A 32 -3.71 -0.50 14.54
N LYS A 33 -4.17 0.75 14.36
CA LYS A 33 -4.69 1.56 15.46
C LYS A 33 -5.95 0.97 16.08
N ALA A 34 -6.90 0.50 15.26
CA ALA A 34 -8.13 -0.13 15.75
C ALA A 34 -7.84 -1.39 16.59
N LEU A 35 -6.95 -2.25 16.12
CA LEU A 35 -6.52 -3.45 16.84
C LEU A 35 -5.81 -3.11 18.16
N ARG A 36 -4.91 -2.13 18.16
CA ARG A 36 -4.23 -1.66 19.37
C ARG A 36 -5.20 -1.05 20.38
N ASN A 37 -6.20 -0.29 19.91
CA ASN A 37 -7.26 0.25 20.77
C ASN A 37 -8.14 -0.84 21.40
N ALA A 38 -8.21 -2.02 20.77
CA ALA A 38 -8.88 -3.20 21.32
C ALA A 38 -7.98 -4.04 22.26
N GLY A 39 -6.74 -3.60 22.50
CA GLY A 39 -5.80 -4.26 23.40
C GLY A 39 -4.79 -5.19 22.71
N ALA A 40 -4.81 -5.32 21.37
CA ALA A 40 -3.86 -6.17 20.65
C ALA A 40 -2.46 -5.54 20.55
N VAL A 41 -1.44 -6.37 20.45
CA VAL A 41 -0.07 -6.00 20.09
C VAL A 41 0.14 -6.28 18.61
N VAL A 42 0.27 -5.21 17.80
CA VAL A 42 0.42 -5.29 16.34
C VAL A 42 1.76 -4.66 15.95
N ASN A 43 2.73 -5.49 15.58
CA ASN A 43 4.07 -5.05 15.16
C ASN A 43 4.38 -5.44 13.72
N HIS A 44 3.52 -6.23 13.09
CA HIS A 44 3.72 -6.70 11.73
C HIS A 44 2.43 -6.63 10.94
N ALA A 45 2.54 -6.19 9.68
CA ALA A 45 1.53 -6.29 8.66
C ALA A 45 2.08 -7.13 7.50
N PHE A 46 1.25 -8.01 6.95
CA PHE A 46 1.56 -8.85 5.82
C PHE A 46 0.55 -8.64 4.71
N VAL A 47 1.02 -8.43 3.49
CA VAL A 47 0.18 -8.29 2.30
C VAL A 47 0.62 -9.24 1.21
N VAL A 48 -0.33 -9.71 0.40
CA VAL A 48 -0.01 -10.52 -0.77
C VAL A 48 0.72 -9.66 -1.79
N PHE A 49 0.22 -8.46 -2.06
CA PHE A 49 0.79 -7.55 -3.04
C PHE A 49 1.05 -6.16 -2.48
N TYR A 50 2.29 -5.68 -2.65
CA TYR A 50 2.67 -4.32 -2.30
C TYR A 50 3.07 -3.55 -3.56
N TYR A 51 2.47 -2.40 -3.78
CA TYR A 51 2.81 -1.57 -4.94
C TYR A 51 4.28 -1.19 -5.00
N GLY A 52 4.89 -0.81 -3.87
CA GLY A 52 6.33 -0.51 -3.77
C GLY A 52 6.80 0.70 -4.59
N VAL A 53 5.88 1.58 -4.99
CA VAL A 53 6.14 2.77 -5.83
C VAL A 53 5.91 4.08 -5.09
N PHE A 54 5.10 4.07 -4.04
CA PHE A 54 4.83 5.24 -3.22
C PHE A 54 5.72 5.21 -1.97
N PRO A 55 6.59 6.20 -1.75
CA PRO A 55 7.59 6.17 -0.68
C PRO A 55 7.00 6.20 0.74
N GLY A 56 5.73 6.62 0.87
CA GLY A 56 5.09 6.85 2.15
C GLY A 56 4.67 5.61 2.94
N ALA A 57 4.33 4.49 2.27
CA ALA A 57 3.69 3.35 2.94
C ALA A 57 4.55 2.71 4.03
N GLN A 58 5.80 2.40 3.73
CA GLN A 58 6.72 1.80 4.71
C GLN A 58 7.07 2.79 5.83
N HIS A 59 7.28 4.06 5.49
CA HIS A 59 7.61 5.10 6.46
C HIS A 59 6.45 5.31 7.45
N THR A 60 5.23 5.46 6.95
CA THR A 60 4.04 5.67 7.78
C THR A 60 3.74 4.50 8.72
N LEU A 61 4.01 3.27 8.29
CA LEU A 61 3.88 2.09 9.14
C LEU A 61 5.03 1.97 10.14
N ALA A 62 6.25 2.32 9.74
CA ALA A 62 7.42 2.34 10.62
C ALA A 62 7.28 3.35 11.77
N GLU A 63 6.65 4.52 11.53
CA GLU A 63 6.31 5.49 12.59
C GLU A 63 5.37 4.92 13.66
N LEU A 64 4.65 3.84 13.33
CA LEU A 64 3.80 3.09 14.25
C LEU A 64 4.48 1.83 14.80
N ASP A 65 5.78 1.64 14.60
CA ASP A 65 6.50 0.40 14.92
C ASP A 65 5.81 -0.84 14.30
N VAL A 66 5.32 -0.71 13.05
CA VAL A 66 4.73 -1.81 12.28
C VAL A 66 5.60 -2.09 11.06
N SER A 67 6.19 -3.28 11.01
CA SER A 67 6.95 -3.77 9.86
C SER A 67 6.00 -4.30 8.78
N LEU A 68 6.14 -3.81 7.55
CA LEU A 68 5.40 -4.29 6.39
C LEU A 68 6.16 -5.42 5.69
N HIS A 69 5.48 -6.53 5.46
CA HIS A 69 5.95 -7.68 4.70
C HIS A 69 5.03 -7.91 3.50
N SER A 70 5.59 -8.34 2.38
CA SER A 70 4.82 -8.66 1.17
C SER A 70 5.37 -9.90 0.47
N LEU A 71 4.50 -10.61 -0.26
CA LEU A 71 4.94 -11.71 -1.13
C LEU A 71 5.49 -11.20 -2.46
N CYS A 72 4.90 -10.12 -2.99
CA CYS A 72 5.18 -9.64 -4.33
C CYS A 72 4.98 -8.13 -4.42
N THR A 73 5.78 -7.50 -5.28
CA THR A 73 5.69 -6.08 -5.63
C THR A 73 5.52 -5.91 -7.15
N TRP A 74 5.23 -4.69 -7.61
CA TRP A 74 5.25 -4.38 -9.05
C TRP A 74 6.63 -4.59 -9.68
N TRP A 75 7.71 -4.43 -8.92
CA TRP A 75 9.06 -4.66 -9.41
C TRP A 75 9.32 -6.14 -9.69
N ASP A 76 8.83 -7.04 -8.82
CA ASP A 76 8.90 -8.49 -9.02
C ASP A 76 8.09 -8.91 -10.24
N VAL A 77 6.90 -8.33 -10.44
CA VAL A 77 6.07 -8.57 -11.64
C VAL A 77 6.79 -8.11 -12.90
N LEU A 78 7.38 -6.91 -12.90
CA LEU A 78 8.11 -6.38 -14.04
C LEU A 78 9.33 -7.24 -14.37
N GLU A 79 10.07 -7.73 -13.38
CA GLU A 79 11.19 -8.65 -13.56
C GLU A 79 10.73 -9.97 -14.16
N ALA A 80 9.66 -10.57 -13.65
CA ALA A 80 9.08 -11.80 -14.21
C ALA A 80 8.64 -11.62 -15.66
N CYS A 81 8.08 -10.46 -16.02
CA CYS A 81 7.69 -10.14 -17.40
C CYS A 81 8.88 -9.94 -18.33
N SER A 82 10.04 -9.53 -17.81
CA SER A 82 11.27 -9.40 -18.63
C SER A 82 11.87 -10.73 -19.03
N THR A 83 11.62 -11.78 -18.26
CA THR A 83 12.13 -13.15 -18.52
C THR A 83 11.19 -13.98 -19.39
N ARG A 84 9.95 -13.52 -19.59
CA ARG A 84 8.93 -14.20 -20.40
C ARG A 84 8.19 -13.19 -21.27
N PRO A 85 7.87 -13.50 -22.53
CA PRO A 85 7.26 -12.56 -23.48
C PRO A 85 5.74 -12.39 -23.23
N TYR A 86 5.35 -12.07 -22.01
CA TYR A 86 3.94 -11.77 -21.69
C TYR A 86 3.49 -10.42 -22.25
N PHE A 87 4.41 -9.47 -22.36
CA PHE A 87 4.16 -8.13 -22.86
C PHE A 87 5.26 -7.73 -23.87
N SER A 88 4.96 -6.77 -24.72
CA SER A 88 5.97 -6.17 -25.59
C SER A 88 7.01 -5.38 -24.77
N GLU A 89 8.19 -5.16 -25.36
CA GLU A 89 9.24 -4.34 -24.74
C GLU A 89 8.74 -2.90 -24.48
N GLU A 90 7.92 -2.37 -25.39
CA GLU A 90 7.32 -1.04 -25.24
C GLU A 90 6.37 -0.96 -24.05
N ALA A 91 5.49 -1.96 -23.88
CA ALA A 91 4.57 -2.05 -22.75
C ALA A 91 5.34 -2.17 -21.42
N SER A 92 6.38 -3.01 -21.39
CA SER A 92 7.24 -3.18 -20.21
C SER A 92 8.00 -1.89 -19.86
N ALA A 93 8.49 -1.17 -20.87
CA ALA A 93 9.16 0.12 -20.69
C ALA A 93 8.18 1.20 -20.17
N GLU A 94 6.93 1.18 -20.61
CA GLU A 94 5.90 2.12 -20.14
C GLU A 94 5.53 1.85 -18.67
N VAL A 95 5.37 0.59 -18.29
CA VAL A 95 5.17 0.20 -16.88
C VAL A 95 6.36 0.65 -16.03
N ARG A 96 7.60 0.43 -16.47
CA ARG A 96 8.80 0.90 -15.76
C ARG A 96 8.78 2.40 -15.53
N ARG A 97 8.45 3.22 -16.53
CA ARG A 97 8.34 4.68 -16.40
C ARG A 97 7.32 5.10 -15.36
N PHE A 98 6.20 4.37 -15.27
CA PHE A 98 5.21 4.59 -14.22
C PHE A 98 5.78 4.25 -12.84
N LEU A 99 6.41 3.08 -12.68
CA LEU A 99 6.96 2.63 -11.40
C LEU A 99 8.06 3.56 -10.87
N GLU A 100 8.90 4.09 -11.76
CA GLU A 100 9.99 5.01 -11.41
C GLU A 100 9.49 6.41 -11.03
N ASN A 101 8.42 6.89 -11.67
CA ASN A 101 7.86 8.22 -11.42
C ASN A 101 6.35 8.26 -11.68
N PRO A 102 5.52 7.74 -10.76
CA PRO A 102 4.07 7.64 -10.95
C PRO A 102 3.39 9.01 -11.13
N CYS A 103 3.80 10.03 -10.38
CA CYS A 103 3.23 11.37 -10.52
C CYS A 103 3.59 12.01 -11.86
N GLY A 104 4.86 11.91 -12.27
CA GLY A 104 5.29 12.42 -13.57
C GLY A 104 4.67 11.67 -14.75
N TRP A 105 4.45 10.36 -14.60
CA TRP A 105 3.73 9.57 -15.58
C TRP A 105 2.26 10.00 -15.67
N SER A 106 1.59 10.15 -14.52
CA SER A 106 0.20 10.60 -14.41
C SER A 106 0.00 11.96 -15.06
N ALA A 107 0.87 12.93 -14.78
CA ALA A 107 0.81 14.27 -15.36
C ALA A 107 0.90 14.26 -16.91
N ARG A 108 1.79 13.41 -17.48
CA ARG A 108 1.91 13.25 -18.94
C ARG A 108 0.66 12.65 -19.60
N HIS A 109 -0.16 11.94 -18.81
CA HIS A 109 -1.42 11.32 -19.26
C HIS A 109 -2.67 12.09 -18.82
N GLY A 110 -2.52 13.36 -18.42
CA GLY A 110 -3.63 14.24 -18.04
C GLY A 110 -4.18 14.00 -16.63
N GLY A 111 -3.44 13.29 -15.78
CA GLY A 111 -3.77 13.09 -14.37
C GLY A 111 -3.02 14.05 -13.45
N VAL A 112 -3.04 13.77 -12.15
CA VAL A 112 -2.40 14.58 -11.11
C VAL A 112 -0.88 14.53 -11.20
N ALA A 113 -0.23 15.64 -10.85
CA ALA A 113 1.22 15.79 -10.94
C ALA A 113 1.94 15.55 -9.60
N SER A 114 1.21 15.50 -8.50
CA SER A 114 1.78 15.28 -7.16
C SER A 114 0.87 14.44 -6.25
N LEU A 115 1.43 13.95 -5.15
CA LEU A 115 0.65 13.23 -4.13
C LEU A 115 -0.28 14.16 -3.36
N GLU A 116 0.09 15.44 -3.21
CA GLU A 116 -0.76 16.45 -2.59
C GLU A 116 -2.01 16.72 -3.44
N GLU A 117 -1.85 16.84 -4.76
CA GLU A 117 -2.99 16.98 -5.69
C GLU A 117 -3.88 15.74 -5.66
N ALA A 118 -3.30 14.54 -5.60
CA ALA A 118 -4.05 13.29 -5.47
C ALA A 118 -4.87 13.24 -4.18
N ALA A 119 -4.29 13.66 -3.06
CA ALA A 119 -4.95 13.73 -1.77
C ALA A 119 -6.09 14.77 -1.76
N ALA A 120 -5.88 15.95 -2.35
CA ALA A 120 -6.89 16.98 -2.50
C ALA A 120 -8.06 16.52 -3.38
N PHE A 121 -7.78 15.81 -4.48
CA PHE A 121 -8.79 15.24 -5.35
C PHE A 121 -9.67 14.21 -4.64
N LYS A 122 -9.06 13.33 -3.84
CA LYS A 122 -9.76 12.34 -3.01
C LYS A 122 -10.67 13.01 -1.96
N ALA A 123 -10.15 13.99 -1.23
CA ALA A 123 -10.91 14.72 -0.22
C ALA A 123 -12.13 15.48 -0.78
N ASN A 124 -12.10 15.89 -2.05
CA ASN A 124 -13.22 16.55 -2.72
C ASN A 124 -14.29 15.56 -3.25
N LYS A 125 -13.94 14.29 -3.44
CA LYS A 125 -14.85 13.26 -3.94
C LYS A 125 -15.68 12.62 -2.82
N ASP A 126 -15.22 12.73 -1.58
CA ASP A 126 -15.85 12.19 -0.37
C ASP A 126 -16.80 13.21 0.31
N LYS A 127 -17.03 14.38 -0.32
CA LYS A 127 -18.01 15.40 0.07
C LYS A 127 -19.27 15.34 -0.78
#